data_39c17f6310804309b5b10b64b11835bf
#
_entry.id   39c17f6310804309b5b10b64b11835bf
#
_cell.length_a   1.000
_cell.length_b   1.000
_cell.length_c   1.000
_cell.angle_alpha   90.00
_cell.angle_beta   90.00
_cell.angle_gamma   90.00
#
_symmetry.space_group_name_H-M   'P 1'
#
loop_
_entity.id
_entity.type
_entity.pdbx_description
1 polymer ?
#
loop_
_entity_poly.entity_id
_entity_poly.type
_entity_poly.pdbx_seq_one_letter_code
_entity_poly.pdbx_strand_id
1 'polypeptide(L)'
;MDRTQTLIENIRLFKDIEKNKEIIRNILPVKESFDIIEKNIIIGSEKAYMVFIDGFVKDDIMLRILEALLPIEETEITIGELIHQKIPYIEVETFTDFKLMQKMVLSGAVALLVDGQDQGILIDAREYPVRSPEEPDLEKVTRGSRDGLVETIIFNTALIRRRLRDPNLIFEIKSIGKRSQTDVVIAYLKDFVDNKK
;
A
#
# COMPACT_ATOMS: atom_id res chain seq x y z
N MET A 1 15.72 11.45 13.83
CA MET A 1 15.55 9.97 13.78
C MET A 1 14.29 9.68 14.57
N ASP A 2 13.23 9.30 13.88
CA ASP A 2 11.88 9.22 14.47
C ASP A 2 11.81 8.05 15.46
N ARG A 3 11.22 8.29 16.64
CA ARG A 3 11.03 7.26 17.68
C ARG A 3 10.26 6.04 17.17
N THR A 4 9.39 6.22 16.22
CA THR A 4 8.58 5.16 15.62
C THR A 4 9.42 4.21 14.76
N GLN A 5 10.41 4.71 14.04
CA GLN A 5 11.31 3.87 13.24
C GLN A 5 12.23 2.99 14.09
N THR A 6 12.66 3.49 15.26
CA THR A 6 13.50 2.71 16.20
C THR A 6 12.71 1.58 16.88
N LEU A 7 11.39 1.75 17.07
CA LEU A 7 10.55 0.78 17.75
C LEU A 7 10.26 -0.49 16.91
N ILE A 8 10.32 -0.42 15.58
CA ILE A 8 9.98 -1.56 14.69
C ILE A 8 11.20 -2.36 14.22
N GLU A 9 12.41 -1.95 14.60
CA GLU A 9 13.66 -2.56 14.06
C GLU A 9 13.82 -4.06 14.33
N ASN A 10 13.04 -4.63 15.29
CA ASN A 10 13.13 -6.04 15.65
C ASN A 10 11.77 -6.70 15.96
N ILE A 11 10.65 -6.06 15.61
CA ILE A 11 9.33 -6.65 15.87
C ILE A 11 8.99 -7.60 14.74
N ARG A 12 8.82 -8.89 15.09
CA ARG A 12 8.35 -9.93 14.17
C ARG A 12 6.83 -10.01 14.17
N LEU A 13 6.27 -10.61 13.12
CA LEU A 13 4.86 -10.91 13.04
C LEU A 13 4.41 -11.83 14.17
N PHE A 14 3.21 -11.58 14.63
CA PHE A 14 2.50 -12.42 15.59
C PHE A 14 1.54 -13.35 14.86
N LYS A 15 1.22 -14.49 15.45
CA LYS A 15 0.14 -15.36 14.95
C LYS A 15 -1.24 -14.72 15.08
N ASP A 16 -1.41 -13.78 16.00
CA ASP A 16 -2.62 -13.01 16.22
C ASP A 16 -2.71 -11.86 15.21
N ILE A 17 -3.63 -11.94 14.27
CA ILE A 17 -3.80 -10.97 13.20
C ILE A 17 -4.23 -9.59 13.72
N GLU A 18 -4.97 -9.52 14.83
CA GLU A 18 -5.42 -8.23 15.37
C GLU A 18 -4.25 -7.42 15.96
N LYS A 19 -3.28 -8.10 16.59
CA LYS A 19 -2.03 -7.46 17.01
C LYS A 19 -1.22 -6.94 15.83
N ASN A 20 -1.15 -7.72 14.76
CA ASN A 20 -0.45 -7.30 13.55
C ASN A 20 -1.11 -6.07 12.92
N LYS A 21 -2.45 -6.03 12.84
CA LYS A 21 -3.21 -4.87 12.34
C LYS A 21 -2.96 -3.61 13.17
N GLU A 22 -2.94 -3.74 14.49
CA GLU A 22 -2.66 -2.61 15.38
C GLU A 22 -1.27 -2.01 15.11
N ILE A 23 -0.25 -2.86 14.99
CA ILE A 23 1.11 -2.42 14.66
C ILE A 23 1.15 -1.77 13.27
N ILE A 24 0.53 -2.39 12.26
CA ILE A 24 0.49 -1.86 10.89
C ILE A 24 -0.14 -0.46 10.86
N ARG A 25 -1.26 -0.26 11.57
CA ARG A 25 -1.92 1.05 11.67
C ARG A 25 -1.13 2.11 12.43
N ASN A 26 -0.16 1.69 13.25
CA ASN A 26 0.75 2.60 13.95
C ASN A 26 1.96 3.00 13.09
N ILE A 27 2.40 2.12 12.18
CA ILE A 27 3.58 2.36 11.33
C ILE A 27 3.23 2.86 9.93
N LEU A 28 2.00 2.63 9.47
CA LEU A 28 1.45 3.15 8.21
C LEU A 28 0.20 3.99 8.52
N PRO A 29 0.06 5.18 7.94
CA PRO A 29 -1.08 6.07 8.21
C PRO A 29 -2.36 5.63 7.47
N VAL A 30 -2.77 4.37 7.66
CA VAL A 30 -3.89 3.72 6.96
C VAL A 30 -5.22 4.50 7.11
N LYS A 31 -5.44 5.16 8.26
CA LYS A 31 -6.67 5.93 8.52
C LYS A 31 -6.55 7.40 8.15
N GLU A 32 -5.34 7.90 7.95
CA GLU A 32 -5.06 9.31 7.75
C GLU A 32 -4.77 9.62 6.27
N SER A 33 -4.21 8.67 5.55
CA SER A 33 -3.83 8.83 4.14
C SER A 33 -4.71 7.95 3.26
N PHE A 34 -5.48 8.56 2.37
CA PHE A 34 -6.47 7.83 1.56
C PHE A 34 -5.84 6.86 0.55
N ASP A 35 -4.57 7.06 0.21
CA ASP A 35 -3.85 6.20 -0.73
C ASP A 35 -3.39 4.86 -0.13
N ILE A 36 -3.46 4.71 1.19
CA ILE A 36 -3.11 3.45 1.85
C ILE A 36 -4.38 2.66 2.16
N ILE A 37 -4.58 1.60 1.40
CA ILE A 37 -5.78 0.77 1.47
C ILE A 37 -5.53 -0.42 2.38
N GLU A 38 -6.45 -0.64 3.34
CA GLU A 38 -6.55 -1.89 4.10
C GLU A 38 -7.82 -2.66 3.71
N LYS A 39 -7.71 -3.97 3.58
CA LYS A 39 -8.85 -4.86 3.27
C LYS A 39 -8.81 -6.10 4.16
N ASN A 40 -9.92 -6.35 4.86
CA ASN A 40 -10.14 -7.62 5.56
C ASN A 40 -10.83 -8.59 4.60
N ILE A 41 -10.32 -9.81 4.53
CA ILE A 41 -10.91 -10.91 3.75
C ILE A 41 -10.92 -12.19 4.61
N ILE A 42 -11.59 -13.22 4.13
CA ILE A 42 -11.55 -14.55 4.72
C ILE A 42 -10.97 -15.48 3.66
N ILE A 43 -10.00 -16.29 4.04
CA ILE A 43 -9.37 -17.31 3.21
C ILE A 43 -9.57 -18.66 3.91
N GLY A 44 -10.40 -19.51 3.34
CA GLY A 44 -10.86 -20.71 4.04
C GLY A 44 -11.66 -20.34 5.30
N SER A 45 -11.22 -20.81 6.45
CA SER A 45 -11.80 -20.43 7.76
C SER A 45 -11.08 -19.25 8.43
N GLU A 46 -9.93 -18.85 7.90
CA GLU A 46 -9.04 -17.91 8.57
C GLU A 46 -9.29 -16.47 8.16
N LYS A 47 -9.18 -15.56 9.12
CA LYS A 47 -9.15 -14.12 8.84
C LYS A 47 -7.87 -13.77 8.12
N ALA A 48 -7.96 -12.94 7.10
CA ALA A 48 -6.81 -12.42 6.41
C ALA A 48 -6.92 -10.89 6.25
N TYR A 49 -5.77 -10.26 6.15
CA TYR A 49 -5.65 -8.82 6.08
C TYR A 49 -4.66 -8.43 4.99
N MET A 50 -5.09 -7.54 4.12
CA MET A 50 -4.26 -6.98 3.05
C MET A 50 -4.02 -5.49 3.30
N VAL A 51 -2.82 -5.02 2.98
CA VAL A 51 -2.49 -3.60 2.94
C VAL A 51 -1.63 -3.29 1.72
N PHE A 52 -1.95 -2.19 1.01
CA PHE A 52 -1.29 -1.78 -0.22
C PHE A 52 -1.52 -0.30 -0.51
N ILE A 53 -0.80 0.24 -1.50
CA ILE A 53 -0.95 1.62 -1.97
C ILE A 53 -1.87 1.66 -3.19
N ASP A 54 -2.89 2.52 -3.15
CA ASP A 54 -3.76 2.79 -4.29
C ASP A 54 -2.98 3.44 -5.45
N GLY A 55 -3.28 3.00 -6.66
CA GLY A 55 -2.59 3.46 -7.87
C GLY A 55 -1.21 2.82 -8.13
N PHE A 56 -0.73 1.91 -7.25
CA PHE A 56 0.48 1.13 -7.51
C PHE A 56 0.20 -0.29 -7.97
N VAL A 57 -0.94 -0.84 -7.64
CA VAL A 57 -1.32 -2.21 -7.98
C VAL A 57 -2.26 -2.21 -9.18
N LYS A 58 -2.02 -3.10 -10.14
CA LYS A 58 -2.95 -3.32 -11.26
C LYS A 58 -4.26 -3.92 -10.76
N ASP A 59 -5.38 -3.31 -11.11
CA ASP A 59 -6.72 -3.76 -10.73
C ASP A 59 -7.02 -5.17 -11.23
N ASP A 60 -6.61 -5.51 -12.44
CA ASP A 60 -6.81 -6.83 -13.05
C ASP A 60 -5.98 -7.92 -12.34
N ILE A 61 -4.77 -7.62 -11.90
CA ILE A 61 -3.94 -8.54 -11.11
C ILE A 61 -4.55 -8.73 -9.72
N MET A 62 -4.95 -7.63 -9.06
CA MET A 62 -5.59 -7.69 -7.75
C MET A 62 -6.89 -8.51 -7.83
N LEU A 63 -7.69 -8.31 -8.87
CA LEU A 63 -8.91 -9.07 -9.09
C LEU A 63 -8.62 -10.57 -9.19
N ARG A 64 -7.65 -10.97 -10.01
CA ARG A 64 -7.26 -12.38 -10.16
C ARG A 64 -6.75 -13.01 -8.87
N ILE A 65 -5.98 -12.23 -8.07
CA ILE A 65 -5.50 -12.69 -6.75
C ILE A 65 -6.71 -12.93 -5.83
N LEU A 66 -7.66 -12.01 -5.79
CA LEU A 66 -8.86 -12.15 -4.96
C LEU A 66 -9.77 -13.28 -5.45
N GLU A 67 -9.94 -13.46 -6.77
CA GLU A 67 -10.67 -14.58 -7.37
C GLU A 67 -10.06 -15.94 -7.02
N ALA A 68 -8.75 -16.00 -6.83
CA ALA A 68 -8.07 -17.23 -6.42
C ALA A 68 -8.14 -17.48 -4.90
N LEU A 69 -8.15 -16.42 -4.09
CA LEU A 69 -8.11 -16.55 -2.63
C LEU A 69 -9.49 -16.70 -1.99
N LEU A 70 -10.51 -15.98 -2.48
CA LEU A 70 -11.83 -15.94 -1.85
C LEU A 70 -12.62 -17.25 -1.94
N PRO A 71 -12.51 -18.09 -3.01
CA PRO A 71 -13.21 -19.36 -3.12
C PRO A 71 -12.58 -20.50 -2.32
N ILE A 72 -11.47 -20.27 -1.61
CA ILE A 72 -10.80 -21.30 -0.81
C ILE A 72 -11.71 -21.71 0.34
N GLU A 73 -11.97 -23.02 0.47
CA GLU A 73 -12.83 -23.61 1.50
C GLU A 73 -12.04 -24.46 2.53
N GLU A 74 -10.75 -24.67 2.30
CA GLU A 74 -9.88 -25.42 3.22
C GLU A 74 -9.81 -24.76 4.59
N THR A 75 -9.89 -25.53 5.67
CA THR A 75 -9.91 -25.05 7.05
C THR A 75 -8.54 -24.74 7.63
N GLU A 76 -7.50 -25.38 7.10
CA GLU A 76 -6.11 -25.16 7.52
C GLU A 76 -5.26 -24.87 6.29
N ILE A 77 -4.82 -23.62 6.17
CA ILE A 77 -4.02 -23.16 5.04
C ILE A 77 -2.68 -22.64 5.55
N THR A 78 -1.61 -23.15 4.98
CA THR A 78 -0.25 -22.70 5.26
C THR A 78 0.18 -21.61 4.27
N ILE A 79 1.12 -20.76 4.68
CA ILE A 79 1.73 -19.76 3.79
C ILE A 79 2.36 -20.42 2.55
N GLY A 80 2.97 -21.61 2.72
CA GLY A 80 3.55 -22.35 1.61
C GLY A 80 2.50 -22.79 0.57
N GLU A 81 1.36 -23.29 1.00
CA GLU A 81 0.25 -23.66 0.09
C GLU A 81 -0.33 -22.44 -0.63
N LEU A 82 -0.50 -21.32 0.07
CA LEU A 82 -0.94 -20.09 -0.57
C LEU A 82 -0.01 -19.65 -1.69
N ILE A 83 1.30 -19.64 -1.45
CA ILE A 83 2.28 -19.19 -2.44
C ILE A 83 2.40 -20.17 -3.60
N HIS A 84 2.47 -21.48 -3.34
CA HIS A 84 2.81 -22.44 -4.38
C HIS A 84 1.62 -23.00 -5.15
N GLN A 85 0.39 -22.88 -4.59
CA GLN A 85 -0.78 -23.53 -5.17
C GLN A 85 -1.96 -22.60 -5.43
N LYS A 86 -2.10 -21.51 -4.66
CA LYS A 86 -3.30 -20.68 -4.70
C LYS A 86 -3.08 -19.30 -5.33
N ILE A 87 -1.95 -18.65 -5.07
CA ILE A 87 -1.69 -17.31 -5.63
C ILE A 87 -1.14 -17.45 -7.07
N PRO A 88 -1.90 -17.02 -8.09
CA PRO A 88 -1.50 -17.18 -9.50
C PRO A 88 -0.55 -16.06 -9.94
N TYR A 89 0.49 -15.79 -9.16
CA TYR A 89 1.44 -14.72 -9.45
C TYR A 89 2.87 -15.14 -9.11
N ILE A 90 3.83 -14.70 -9.93
CA ILE A 90 5.21 -15.20 -9.85
C ILE A 90 6.04 -14.45 -8.81
N GLU A 91 5.87 -13.13 -8.72
CA GLU A 91 6.67 -12.29 -7.82
C GLU A 91 6.05 -12.25 -6.43
N VAL A 92 6.25 -13.35 -5.68
CA VAL A 92 5.72 -13.56 -4.34
C VAL A 92 6.85 -13.95 -3.40
N GLU A 93 6.97 -13.24 -2.28
CA GLU A 93 7.97 -13.47 -1.23
C GLU A 93 7.29 -13.54 0.14
N THR A 94 7.94 -14.21 1.10
CA THR A 94 7.52 -14.19 2.50
C THR A 94 8.25 -13.11 3.29
N PHE A 95 7.61 -12.62 4.34
CA PHE A 95 8.23 -11.72 5.30
C PHE A 95 7.86 -12.10 6.74
N THR A 96 8.70 -11.74 7.69
CA THR A 96 8.51 -12.03 9.12
C THR A 96 8.62 -10.79 10.00
N ASP A 97 9.00 -9.63 9.45
CA ASP A 97 9.18 -8.40 10.21
C ASP A 97 8.44 -7.21 9.59
N PHE A 98 8.04 -6.29 10.45
CA PHE A 98 7.26 -5.13 10.03
C PHE A 98 8.05 -4.07 9.28
N LYS A 99 9.38 -4.00 9.47
CA LYS A 99 10.23 -3.04 8.77
C LYS A 99 10.32 -3.37 7.29
N LEU A 100 10.53 -4.65 6.97
CA LEU A 100 10.52 -5.13 5.59
C LEU A 100 9.14 -4.92 4.96
N MET A 101 8.07 -5.29 5.67
CA MET A 101 6.70 -5.09 5.20
C MET A 101 6.42 -3.62 4.89
N GLN A 102 6.70 -2.69 5.81
CA GLN A 102 6.49 -1.25 5.63
C GLN A 102 7.25 -0.74 4.39
N LYS A 103 8.54 -1.10 4.26
CA LYS A 103 9.36 -0.72 3.11
C LYS A 103 8.77 -1.22 1.80
N MET A 104 8.31 -2.47 1.76
CA MET A 104 7.79 -3.08 0.55
C MET A 104 6.41 -2.52 0.17
N VAL A 105 5.53 -2.32 1.15
CA VAL A 105 4.22 -1.67 0.92
C VAL A 105 4.39 -0.25 0.40
N LEU A 106 5.23 0.57 1.03
CA LEU A 106 5.53 1.93 0.55
C LEU A 106 6.25 1.95 -0.81
N SER A 107 6.83 0.83 -1.21
CA SER A 107 7.36 0.62 -2.57
C SER A 107 6.32 0.10 -3.56
N GLY A 108 5.09 -0.25 -3.10
CA GLY A 108 3.97 -0.64 -3.94
C GLY A 108 3.66 -2.14 -3.96
N ALA A 109 4.32 -2.96 -3.15
CA ALA A 109 3.92 -4.35 -2.98
C ALA A 109 2.62 -4.45 -2.15
N VAL A 110 1.87 -5.51 -2.36
CA VAL A 110 0.73 -5.90 -1.52
C VAL A 110 1.24 -6.78 -0.39
N ALA A 111 0.96 -6.43 0.86
CA ALA A 111 1.20 -7.32 1.99
C ALA A 111 -0.09 -8.05 2.36
N LEU A 112 -0.02 -9.38 2.48
CA LEU A 112 -1.10 -10.26 2.90
C LEU A 112 -0.66 -10.99 4.18
N LEU A 113 -1.49 -10.91 5.21
CA LEU A 113 -1.34 -11.61 6.48
C LEU A 113 -2.54 -12.52 6.69
N VAL A 114 -2.31 -13.70 7.28
CA VAL A 114 -3.35 -14.69 7.61
C VAL A 114 -3.28 -14.98 9.11
N ASP A 115 -4.41 -15.07 9.77
CA ASP A 115 -4.50 -15.39 11.19
C ASP A 115 -3.88 -16.77 11.47
N GLY A 116 -3.29 -16.93 12.62
CA GLY A 116 -2.58 -18.16 12.98
C GLY A 116 -1.16 -18.27 12.40
N GLN A 117 -0.75 -17.43 11.44
CA GLN A 117 0.56 -17.47 10.79
C GLN A 117 1.50 -16.40 11.35
N ASP A 118 2.79 -16.75 11.50
CA ASP A 118 3.85 -15.83 11.93
C ASP A 118 4.72 -15.34 10.76
N GLN A 119 4.27 -15.60 9.54
CA GLN A 119 4.82 -15.10 8.29
C GLN A 119 3.69 -14.46 7.48
N GLY A 120 4.01 -13.41 6.75
CA GLY A 120 3.13 -12.80 5.77
C GLY A 120 3.66 -13.01 4.36
N ILE A 121 2.86 -12.65 3.38
CA ILE A 121 3.15 -12.74 1.95
C ILE A 121 3.25 -11.34 1.37
N LEU A 122 4.33 -11.05 0.64
CA LEU A 122 4.47 -9.87 -0.21
C LEU A 122 4.21 -10.29 -1.66
N ILE A 123 3.30 -9.60 -2.31
CA ILE A 123 2.96 -9.82 -3.72
C ILE A 123 3.38 -8.56 -4.48
N ASP A 124 4.38 -8.70 -5.35
CA ASP A 124 4.89 -7.57 -6.13
C ASP A 124 4.11 -7.39 -7.44
N ALA A 125 2.85 -7.00 -7.32
CA ALA A 125 1.93 -6.71 -8.42
C ALA A 125 2.00 -5.24 -8.87
N ARG A 126 3.18 -4.60 -8.76
CA ARG A 126 3.36 -3.17 -9.05
C ARG A 126 3.23 -2.86 -10.53
N GLU A 127 2.45 -1.85 -10.82
CA GLU A 127 2.54 -1.10 -12.05
C GLU A 127 2.58 0.39 -11.72
N TYR A 128 3.77 0.97 -11.84
CA TYR A 128 3.85 2.41 -11.65
C TYR A 128 3.16 3.13 -12.80
N PRO A 129 2.36 4.17 -12.50
CA PRO A 129 1.84 5.03 -13.55
C PRO A 129 3.01 5.56 -14.38
N VAL A 130 3.05 5.20 -15.65
CA VAL A 130 4.06 5.68 -16.59
C VAL A 130 3.33 6.59 -17.55
N ARG A 131 3.80 7.82 -17.66
CA ARG A 131 3.36 8.70 -18.73
C ARG A 131 3.87 8.14 -20.06
N SER A 132 3.03 8.11 -21.09
CA SER A 132 3.52 8.09 -22.46
C SER A 132 4.52 9.23 -22.63
N PRO A 133 5.61 9.06 -23.39
CA PRO A 133 6.66 10.08 -23.52
C PRO A 133 6.17 11.29 -24.34
N GLU A 134 5.25 12.06 -23.77
CA GLU A 134 4.85 13.35 -24.30
C GLU A 134 5.49 14.45 -23.43
N GLU A 135 6.48 15.13 -23.99
CA GLU A 135 7.02 16.34 -23.39
C GLU A 135 5.97 17.46 -23.50
N PRO A 136 5.70 18.23 -22.43
CA PRO A 136 4.91 19.45 -22.55
C PRO A 136 5.59 20.38 -23.58
N ASP A 137 4.85 20.85 -24.57
CA ASP A 137 5.41 21.66 -25.68
C ASP A 137 5.92 23.03 -25.24
N LEU A 138 5.58 23.50 -24.06
CA LEU A 138 5.78 24.90 -23.64
C LEU A 138 6.83 25.13 -22.54
N GLU A 139 7.26 24.13 -21.78
CA GLU A 139 8.29 24.28 -20.74
C GLU A 139 9.24 23.07 -20.70
N LYS A 140 10.16 23.01 -21.67
CA LYS A 140 11.21 21.98 -21.69
C LYS A 140 12.28 22.29 -20.68
N VAL A 141 12.32 21.55 -19.57
CA VAL A 141 13.41 21.60 -18.61
C VAL A 141 14.62 20.86 -19.19
N THR A 142 15.72 21.56 -19.44
CA THR A 142 16.96 20.98 -20.00
C THR A 142 17.68 20.03 -19.01
N ARG A 143 17.38 20.11 -17.70
CA ARG A 143 17.90 19.22 -16.66
C ARG A 143 16.89 19.11 -15.51
N GLY A 144 16.42 17.93 -15.20
CA GLY A 144 15.51 17.68 -14.05
C GLY A 144 14.51 16.56 -14.29
N SER A 145 13.61 16.37 -13.33
CA SER A 145 12.50 15.42 -13.47
C SER A 145 11.50 15.90 -14.51
N ARG A 146 11.21 15.04 -15.49
CA ARG A 146 10.22 15.30 -16.54
C ARG A 146 8.82 14.83 -16.20
N ASP A 147 8.59 14.34 -14.98
CA ASP A 147 7.28 13.89 -14.55
C ASP A 147 6.44 15.11 -14.17
N GLY A 148 5.40 15.37 -14.95
CA GLY A 148 4.38 16.36 -14.65
C GLY A 148 3.15 15.70 -13.99
N LEU A 149 2.35 16.50 -13.27
CA LEU A 149 1.03 16.07 -12.81
C LEU A 149 0.11 15.85 -14.02
N VAL A 150 -0.83 14.91 -13.86
CA VAL A 150 -1.86 14.59 -14.85
C VAL A 150 -3.25 14.88 -14.30
N GLU A 151 -4.31 14.71 -15.10
CA GLU A 151 -5.67 15.04 -14.71
C GLU A 151 -6.22 14.15 -13.59
N THR A 152 -5.67 12.93 -13.44
CA THR A 152 -6.17 11.95 -12.47
C THR A 152 -5.43 12.06 -11.14
N ILE A 153 -6.17 12.35 -10.06
CA ILE A 153 -5.64 12.54 -8.71
C ILE A 153 -4.87 11.31 -8.22
N ILE A 154 -5.40 10.10 -8.43
CA ILE A 154 -4.75 8.85 -7.99
C ILE A 154 -3.37 8.69 -8.63
N PHE A 155 -3.23 8.99 -9.92
CA PHE A 155 -1.91 8.97 -10.57
C PHE A 155 -0.94 9.97 -9.96
N ASN A 156 -1.42 11.17 -9.65
CA ASN A 156 -0.59 12.22 -9.06
C ASN A 156 -0.10 11.84 -7.66
N THR A 157 -0.97 11.30 -6.81
CA THR A 157 -0.57 10.82 -5.48
C THR A 157 0.40 9.64 -5.57
N ALA A 158 0.18 8.70 -6.49
CA ALA A 158 1.09 7.59 -6.76
C ALA A 158 2.47 8.07 -7.24
N LEU A 159 2.53 9.07 -8.13
CA LEU A 159 3.80 9.66 -8.57
C LEU A 159 4.57 10.31 -7.42
N ILE A 160 3.89 11.04 -6.53
CA ILE A 160 4.50 11.64 -5.34
C ILE A 160 4.97 10.54 -4.37
N ARG A 161 4.12 9.55 -4.06
CA ARG A 161 4.44 8.43 -3.16
C ARG A 161 5.63 7.61 -3.68
N ARG A 162 5.73 7.38 -4.98
CA ARG A 162 6.86 6.68 -5.62
C ARG A 162 8.20 7.35 -5.33
N ARG A 163 8.22 8.69 -5.29
CA ARG A 163 9.43 9.48 -5.03
C ARG A 163 9.72 9.64 -3.55
N LEU A 164 8.69 9.77 -2.73
CA LEU A 164 8.79 9.95 -1.29
C LEU A 164 8.07 8.81 -0.57
N ARG A 165 8.82 7.74 -0.28
CA ARG A 165 8.35 6.53 0.40
C ARG A 165 8.43 6.68 1.92
N ASP A 166 7.88 7.79 2.43
CA ASP A 166 7.90 8.12 3.85
C ASP A 166 6.55 7.77 4.49
N PRO A 167 6.50 7.02 5.60
CA PRO A 167 5.26 6.73 6.31
C PRO A 167 4.58 7.99 6.87
N ASN A 168 5.32 9.09 7.05
CA ASN A 168 4.75 10.37 7.49
C ASN A 168 4.11 11.18 6.35
N LEU A 169 4.27 10.76 5.09
CA LEU A 169 3.57 11.39 3.97
C LEU A 169 2.09 11.04 4.02
N ILE A 170 1.26 12.07 4.18
CA ILE A 170 -0.20 11.97 4.26
C ILE A 170 -0.82 12.61 3.03
N PHE A 171 -1.84 11.96 2.50
CA PHE A 171 -2.72 12.50 1.48
C PHE A 171 -4.15 12.57 2.02
N GLU A 172 -4.65 13.77 2.26
CA GLU A 172 -6.04 14.00 2.61
C GLU A 172 -6.85 14.36 1.37
N ILE A 173 -7.93 13.62 1.11
CA ILE A 173 -8.86 13.94 0.04
C ILE A 173 -10.10 14.67 0.60
N LYS A 174 -10.53 15.74 -0.07
CA LYS A 174 -11.73 16.51 0.28
C LYS A 174 -12.49 16.88 -0.98
N SER A 175 -13.81 16.69 -0.94
CA SER A 175 -14.67 17.18 -2.01
C SER A 175 -15.12 18.60 -1.71
N ILE A 176 -14.84 19.54 -2.62
CA ILE A 176 -15.07 20.97 -2.46
C ILE A 176 -16.09 21.47 -3.48
N GLY A 177 -16.98 22.35 -3.02
CA GLY A 177 -18.02 22.97 -3.83
C GLY A 177 -19.36 22.24 -3.76
N LYS A 178 -20.45 22.99 -3.53
CA LYS A 178 -21.80 22.43 -3.40
C LYS A 178 -22.33 21.78 -4.69
N ARG A 179 -21.90 22.29 -5.84
CA ARG A 179 -22.38 21.81 -7.15
C ARG A 179 -21.32 21.02 -7.89
N SER A 180 -20.08 21.49 -7.88
CA SER A 180 -18.98 20.84 -8.59
C SER A 180 -18.51 19.56 -7.89
N GLN A 181 -18.54 19.53 -6.54
CA GLN A 181 -18.03 18.43 -5.72
C GLN A 181 -16.64 17.96 -6.20
N THR A 182 -15.78 18.95 -6.48
CA THR A 182 -14.44 18.68 -7.02
C THR A 182 -13.54 18.10 -5.95
N ASP A 183 -12.89 16.98 -6.26
CA ASP A 183 -11.94 16.35 -5.37
C ASP A 183 -10.63 17.13 -5.32
N VAL A 184 -10.19 17.44 -4.12
CA VAL A 184 -8.92 18.14 -3.84
C VAL A 184 -8.12 17.31 -2.88
N VAL A 185 -6.84 17.11 -3.20
CA VAL A 185 -5.90 16.40 -2.32
C VAL A 185 -4.88 17.35 -1.73
N ILE A 186 -4.72 17.26 -0.42
CA ILE A 186 -3.66 17.96 0.34
C ILE A 186 -2.60 16.92 0.67
N ALA A 187 -1.36 17.16 0.23
CA ALA A 187 -0.21 16.31 0.53
C ALA A 187 0.73 17.02 1.51
N TYR A 188 1.09 16.35 2.61
CA TYR A 188 2.00 16.92 3.61
C TYR A 188 2.76 15.83 4.36
N LEU A 189 3.87 16.22 5.00
CA LEU A 189 4.60 15.37 5.95
C LEU A 189 4.11 15.67 7.38
N LYS A 190 3.56 14.68 8.06
CA LYS A 190 2.92 14.80 9.37
C LYS A 190 3.86 15.34 10.46
N ASP A 191 5.15 15.00 10.38
CA ASP A 191 6.17 15.43 11.33
C ASP A 191 6.69 16.86 11.08
N PHE A 192 6.35 17.47 9.94
CA PHE A 192 6.72 18.86 9.60
C PHE A 192 5.56 19.86 9.72
N VAL A 193 4.34 19.39 9.86
CA VAL A 193 3.16 20.26 9.91
C VAL A 193 2.81 20.62 11.35
N ASP A 194 2.57 21.92 11.62
CA ASP A 194 2.03 22.38 12.89
C ASP A 194 0.50 22.16 12.92
N ASN A 195 0.04 21.16 13.65
CA ASN A 195 -1.38 20.81 13.81
C ASN A 195 -2.20 21.83 14.63
N LYS A 196 -1.61 22.96 15.02
CA LYS A 196 -2.26 24.02 15.83
C LYS A 196 -2.86 25.18 15.01
N LYS A 197 -2.95 25.02 13.70
CA LYS A 197 -3.58 26.04 12.84
C LYS A 197 -4.83 25.52 12.16
#